data_842a6a8ed5edd5789f47c6f31a432ce5
#
_entry.id   842a6a8ed5edd5789f47c6f31a432ce5
#
_cell.length_a   1.000
_cell.length_b   1.000
_cell.length_c   1.000
_cell.angle_alpha   90.00
_cell.angle_beta   90.00
_cell.angle_gamma   90.00
#
_symmetry.space_group_name_H-M   'P 1'
#
loop_
_entity.id
_entity.type
_entity.pdbx_description
1 polymer ?
#
loop_
_entity_poly.entity_id
_entity_poly.type
_entity_poly.pdbx_seq_one_letter_code
_entity_poly.pdbx_strand_id
1 'polypeptide(L)' 'MSHENVRSSDLIGSDRVEGTAVYGSDGDKIGTVESVLIEKRSGQARDVEISVGSFLGMGGELHSLPWEKFDYNTDLGGY' A
#
# COMPACT_ATOMS: atom_id res chain seq x y z
N MET A 1 2.85 26.91 10.78
CA MET A 1 2.08 25.93 10.79
C MET A 1 2.58 24.83 11.59
N SER A 2 1.85 24.20 12.11
CA SER A 2 2.30 23.29 13.04
C SER A 2 1.75 21.91 12.73
N HIS A 3 2.52 20.94 12.99
CA HIS A 3 2.08 19.57 12.81
C HIS A 3 1.74 18.92 14.11
N GLU A 4 1.60 19.71 15.12
CA GLU A 4 1.36 19.15 16.42
C GLU A 4 0.09 18.38 16.52
N ASN A 5 -0.90 18.76 15.71
CA ASN A 5 -2.17 18.11 15.77
C ASN A 5 -2.22 16.86 14.93
N VAL A 6 -1.18 16.61 14.17
CA VAL A 6 -1.13 15.46 13.30
C VAL A 6 -0.20 14.46 13.92
N ARG A 7 -0.75 13.39 14.41
CA ARG A 7 0.07 12.36 15.01
C ARG A 7 0.77 11.56 13.94
N SER A 8 2.02 11.22 14.17
CA SER A 8 2.78 10.48 13.18
C SER A 8 2.14 9.14 12.88
N SER A 9 1.36 8.59 13.81
CA SER A 9 0.70 7.32 13.57
C SER A 9 -0.45 7.44 12.57
N ASP A 10 -0.91 8.66 12.28
CA ASP A 10 -1.98 8.87 11.31
C ASP A 10 -1.45 9.04 9.90
N LEU A 11 -0.16 9.18 9.76
CA LEU A 11 0.45 9.40 8.46
C LEU A 11 1.49 8.35 8.17
N ILE A 12 1.62 8.01 6.91
CA ILE A 12 2.64 7.08 6.49
C ILE A 12 3.23 7.60 5.19
N GLY A 13 4.54 7.56 5.07
CA GLY A 13 5.20 7.95 3.85
C GLY A 13 4.93 6.95 2.75
N SER A 14 4.75 7.42 1.52
CA SER A 14 4.50 6.52 0.40
C SER A 14 5.66 5.54 0.20
N ASP A 15 6.86 5.96 0.54
CA ASP A 15 8.03 5.10 0.44
C ASP A 15 7.96 3.94 1.42
N ARG A 16 7.18 4.09 2.48
CA ARG A 16 6.99 3.01 3.44
C ARG A 16 5.84 2.11 3.07
N VAL A 17 4.87 2.64 2.33
CA VAL A 17 3.80 1.81 1.80
C VAL A 17 4.35 0.87 0.75
N GLU A 18 5.24 1.38 -0.08
CA GLU A 18 5.89 0.55 -1.09
C GLU A 18 6.73 -0.51 -0.42
N GLY A 19 6.64 -1.71 -0.93
CA GLY A 19 7.34 -2.84 -0.36
C GLY A 19 6.58 -3.56 0.73
N THR A 20 5.43 -3.03 1.14
CA THR A 20 4.63 -3.65 2.19
C THR A 20 3.86 -4.84 1.63
N ALA A 21 3.71 -5.85 2.44
CA ALA A 21 2.97 -7.03 2.04
C ALA A 21 1.49 -6.72 1.90
N VAL A 22 0.84 -7.43 0.98
CA VAL A 22 -0.61 -7.35 0.76
C VAL A 22 -1.19 -8.71 1.06
N TYR A 23 -2.25 -8.75 1.85
CA TYR A 23 -2.87 -9.98 2.28
C TYR A 23 -4.29 -10.07 1.76
N GLY A 24 -4.70 -11.29 1.44
CA GLY A 24 -6.07 -11.54 1.06
C GLY A 24 -6.98 -11.65 2.27
N SER A 25 -8.25 -11.88 2.00
CA SER A 25 -9.25 -11.96 3.07
C SER A 25 -9.03 -13.14 3.99
N ASP A 26 -8.31 -14.14 3.54
CA ASP A 26 -8.00 -15.33 4.34
C ASP A 26 -6.71 -15.16 5.14
N GLY A 27 -6.05 -14.01 5.02
CA GLY A 27 -4.82 -13.76 5.74
C GLY A 27 -3.56 -14.21 5.03
N ASP A 28 -3.68 -14.82 3.86
CA ASP A 28 -2.51 -15.24 3.11
C ASP A 28 -1.95 -14.09 2.30
N LYS A 29 -0.62 -14.01 2.26
CA LYS A 29 0.04 -12.98 1.48
C LYS A 29 -0.18 -13.22 0.00
N ILE A 30 -0.67 -12.20 -0.70
CA ILE A 30 -0.93 -12.31 -2.13
C ILE A 30 0.02 -11.49 -2.96
N GLY A 31 0.72 -10.55 -2.37
CA GLY A 31 1.64 -9.73 -3.15
C GLY A 31 2.30 -8.66 -2.33
N THR A 32 2.85 -7.70 -3.02
CA THR A 32 3.61 -6.62 -2.41
C THR A 32 3.22 -5.32 -3.10
N VAL A 33 3.14 -4.24 -2.35
CA VAL A 33 2.85 -2.93 -2.93
C VAL A 33 4.05 -2.48 -3.74
N GLU A 34 3.81 -2.16 -5.01
CA GLU A 34 4.85 -1.63 -5.87
C GLU A 34 4.88 -0.11 -5.86
N SER A 35 3.73 0.51 -5.98
CA SER A 35 3.68 1.95 -5.96
C SER A 35 2.28 2.40 -5.60
N VAL A 36 2.20 3.65 -5.16
CA VAL A 36 0.94 4.31 -4.85
C VAL A 36 0.74 5.40 -5.89
N LEU A 37 -0.39 5.38 -6.57
CA LEU A 37 -0.69 6.36 -7.59
C LEU A 37 -1.46 7.50 -6.95
N ILE A 38 -0.90 8.68 -7.08
CA ILE A 38 -1.42 9.87 -6.44
C ILE A 38 -2.01 10.78 -7.51
N GLU A 39 -3.21 11.23 -7.26
CA GLU A 39 -3.84 12.17 -8.18
C GLU A 39 -3.09 13.50 -8.12
N LYS A 40 -2.67 13.97 -9.30
CA LYS A 40 -1.76 15.12 -9.35
C LYS A 40 -2.36 16.38 -8.78
N ARG A 41 -3.66 16.56 -8.95
CA ARG A 41 -4.29 17.81 -8.52
C ARG A 41 -4.67 17.80 -7.06
N SER A 42 -5.32 16.75 -6.63
CA SER A 42 -5.80 16.70 -5.25
C SER A 42 -4.74 16.25 -4.27
N GLY A 43 -3.72 15.54 -4.76
CA GLY A 43 -2.71 14.98 -3.89
C GLY A 43 -3.19 13.76 -3.13
N GLN A 44 -4.32 13.20 -3.52
CA GLN A 44 -4.87 12.05 -2.81
C GLN A 44 -4.45 10.76 -3.48
N ALA A 45 -4.19 9.75 -2.65
CA ALA A 45 -3.92 8.42 -3.17
C ALA A 45 -5.18 7.89 -3.82
N ARG A 46 -5.04 7.43 -5.06
CA ARG A 46 -6.17 6.94 -5.84
C ARG A 46 -6.11 5.44 -5.99
N ASP A 47 -4.96 4.94 -6.38
CA ASP A 47 -4.81 3.54 -6.69
C ASP A 47 -3.50 3.03 -6.11
N VAL A 48 -3.44 1.74 -5.95
CA VAL A 48 -2.21 1.07 -5.50
C VAL A 48 -1.89 0.02 -6.54
N GLU A 49 -0.65 0.02 -7.00
CA GLU A 49 -0.17 -1.05 -7.85
C GLU A 49 0.48 -2.10 -6.98
N ILE A 50 0.02 -3.34 -7.13
CA ILE A 50 0.61 -4.44 -6.37
C ILE A 50 1.21 -5.44 -7.34
N SER A 51 2.29 -6.06 -6.89
CA SER A 51 2.94 -7.12 -7.62
C SER A 51 2.46 -8.43 -7.03
N VAL A 52 1.82 -9.24 -7.84
CA VAL A 52 1.21 -10.50 -7.40
C VAL A 52 1.93 -11.64 -8.10
N GLY A 53 2.21 -12.69 -7.34
CA GLY A 53 2.85 -13.87 -7.91
C GLY A 53 4.32 -13.70 -8.18
N SER A 54 4.95 -12.72 -7.56
CA SER A 54 6.36 -12.53 -7.67
C SER A 54 7.08 -13.75 -7.11
N PHE A 55 7.99 -14.30 -7.89
CA PHE A 55 8.67 -15.52 -7.50
C PHE A 55 10.16 -15.36 -7.77
N LEU A 56 10.95 -15.57 -6.75
CA LEU A 56 12.40 -15.48 -6.85
C LEU A 56 12.88 -14.15 -7.39
N GLY A 57 12.13 -13.08 -7.11
CA GLY A 57 12.51 -11.77 -7.57
C GLY A 57 12.31 -11.53 -9.04
N MET A 58 11.64 -12.42 -9.72
CA MET A 58 11.47 -12.33 -11.16
C MET A 58 10.26 -11.49 -11.55
N GLY A 59 9.67 -10.79 -10.63
CA GLY A 59 8.53 -9.94 -10.95
C GLY A 59 7.30 -10.75 -11.28
N GLY A 60 6.20 -10.37 -10.74
CA GLY A 60 4.93 -10.98 -11.02
C GLY A 60 4.09 -10.05 -11.87
N GLU A 61 2.81 -10.29 -11.87
CA GLU A 61 1.88 -9.43 -12.56
C GLU A 61 1.59 -8.20 -11.71
N LEU A 62 1.46 -7.06 -12.38
CA LEU A 62 1.05 -5.85 -11.70
C LEU A 62 -0.45 -5.70 -11.80
N HIS A 63 -1.08 -5.41 -10.67
CA HIS A 63 -2.50 -5.16 -10.61
C HIS A 63 -2.72 -3.82 -9.94
N SER A 64 -3.69 -3.08 -10.45
CA SER A 64 -4.04 -1.79 -9.90
C SER A 64 -5.35 -1.93 -9.16
N LEU A 65 -5.37 -1.49 -7.91
CA LEU A 65 -6.57 -1.56 -7.07
C LEU A 65 -6.83 -0.20 -6.46
N PRO A 66 -8.12 0.16 -6.27
CA PRO A 66 -8.42 1.43 -5.63
C PRO A 66 -7.88 1.47 -4.22
N TRP A 67 -7.35 2.62 -3.84
CA TRP A 67 -6.80 2.81 -2.50
C TRP A 67 -7.81 2.47 -1.41
N GLU A 68 -9.06 2.82 -1.63
CA GLU A 68 -10.09 2.64 -0.62
C GLU A 68 -10.40 1.18 -0.32
N LYS A 69 -9.90 0.27 -1.14
CA LYS A 69 -10.06 -1.15 -0.87
C LYS A 69 -8.93 -1.73 -0.04
N PHE A 70 -7.98 -0.90 0.33
CA PHE A 70 -6.86 -1.33 1.14
C PHE A 70 -7.08 -0.90 2.58
N ASP A 71 -6.92 -1.84 3.50
CA ASP A 71 -6.98 -1.56 4.92
C ASP A 71 -5.70 -2.08 5.55
N TYR A 72 -5.07 -1.24 6.33
CA TYR A 72 -3.87 -1.66 7.03
C TYR A 72 -4.26 -2.56 8.20
N ASN A 73 -3.61 -3.70 8.29
CA ASN A 73 -3.86 -4.64 9.37
C ASN A 73 -2.62 -4.67 10.26
N THR A 74 -2.77 -4.16 11.48
CA THR A 74 -1.63 -4.06 12.38
C THR A 74 -1.15 -5.42 12.84
N ASP A 75 -2.05 -6.41 12.90
CA ASP A 75 -1.64 -7.74 13.32
C ASP A 75 -0.79 -8.42 12.28
N LEU A 76 -1.07 -8.16 11.01
CA LEU A 76 -0.31 -8.75 9.92
C LEU A 76 0.84 -7.86 9.46
N GLY A 77 0.81 -6.60 9.82
CA GLY A 77 1.86 -5.66 9.42
C GLY A 77 1.80 -5.29 7.94
N GLY A 78 0.62 -5.33 7.34
CA GLY A 78 0.48 -5.01 5.94
C GLY A 78 -0.96 -4.72 5.56
N TYR A 79 -1.23 -4.70 4.26
CA TYR A 79 -2.55 -4.37 3.72
C TYR A 79 -3.32 -5.60 3.22
#